data_4f7491ae15643980b0e80906d02b4f21
#
_entry.id   4f7491ae15643980b0e80906d02b4f21
#
_cell.length_a   1.000
_cell.length_b   1.000
_cell.length_c   1.000
_cell.angle_alpha   90.00
_cell.angle_beta   90.00
_cell.angle_gamma   90.00
#
_symmetry.space_group_name_H-M   'P 1'
#
loop_
_entity.id
_entity.type
_entity.pdbx_description
1 polymer ?
#
loop_
_entity_poly.entity_id
_entity_poly.type
_entity_poly.pdbx_seq_one_letter_code
_entity_poly.pdbx_strand_id
1 'polypeptide(L)'
;DLLLLHEDALSESDLHRAQNFIQDCWDIGFIISHQLTTVTDCANLAAHELSVISTLLDMRFLSGHYALKEELRYQTHPLHMWSSEQFFFAKQQEQIARYEKYDDTAYNLEPNIKQGPGGLRDFQIIIAIGKRHFGIHKLIDGISHGFITEKEYHELLYCQNFLMRVRFGLHGLAKKQEERLLFDYQIKLSALFGFEDQSESLAIEQFMKTYFNVIKRMRDLNEMLLQWFCETILTPNVHRLVPLDDAFQLSNNHIEARHPRVFLQNPQTLLRLFVWLAQCPEIKGVRASTIRLIRQHLHLITHPFCLSKNISKTFMQIMQTQNNPYDALQRMSQYGVLGHYLACFSAVTGQMQYDLFHVYTVEQHSLFVVRNLARFNQSRYAEQFPLAAQIMPTLPKHDILYLSGLFHDIAKGRGGDHSELGALEAAAFAKRHHLNQDDKTLLVWLVQNHLLMSQTTQR
;
A
#
# COMPACT_ATOMS: atom_id res chain seq x y z
N ASP A 1 26.16 -7.16 4.85
CA ASP A 1 27.21 -6.62 3.97
C ASP A 1 28.35 -6.07 4.82
N LEU A 2 29.57 -6.26 4.39
CA LEU A 2 30.78 -5.80 5.07
C LEU A 2 31.59 -4.90 4.13
N LEU A 3 31.93 -3.70 4.60
CA LEU A 3 32.77 -2.75 3.88
C LEU A 3 34.12 -2.65 4.62
N LEU A 4 35.20 -2.98 3.95
CA LEU A 4 36.58 -2.84 4.41
C LEU A 4 37.21 -1.66 3.66
N LEU A 5 37.48 -0.57 4.40
CA LEU A 5 38.10 0.65 3.86
C LEU A 5 39.59 0.67 4.15
N HIS A 6 40.38 1.12 3.19
CA HIS A 6 41.83 1.34 3.31
C HIS A 6 42.23 2.69 2.70
N GLU A 7 43.37 3.23 3.13
CA GLU A 7 43.86 4.57 2.74
C GLU A 7 44.62 4.52 1.41
N ASP A 8 45.56 3.60 1.27
CA ASP A 8 46.46 3.51 0.14
C ASP A 8 46.44 2.14 -0.55
N ALA A 9 47.35 1.92 -1.53
CA ALA A 9 47.54 0.63 -2.11
C ALA A 9 47.87 -0.42 -1.04
N LEU A 10 47.08 -1.50 -0.98
CA LEU A 10 47.29 -2.57 -0.02
C LEU A 10 48.57 -3.33 -0.34
N SER A 11 49.37 -3.65 0.70
CA SER A 11 50.44 -4.63 0.55
C SER A 11 49.86 -6.03 0.28
N GLU A 12 50.63 -6.91 -0.31
CA GLU A 12 50.20 -8.32 -0.48
C GLU A 12 49.84 -8.97 0.87
N SER A 13 50.56 -8.60 1.95
CA SER A 13 50.29 -9.08 3.29
C SER A 13 48.92 -8.60 3.82
N ASP A 14 48.56 -7.34 3.54
CA ASP A 14 47.26 -6.78 3.99
C ASP A 14 46.10 -7.37 3.18
N LEU A 15 46.29 -7.54 1.87
CA LEU A 15 45.32 -8.20 1.04
C LEU A 15 45.05 -9.64 1.51
N HIS A 16 46.13 -10.38 1.80
CA HIS A 16 46.00 -11.75 2.30
C HIS A 16 45.29 -11.82 3.68
N ARG A 17 45.58 -10.88 4.59
CA ARG A 17 44.88 -10.77 5.88
C ARG A 17 43.36 -10.49 5.69
N ALA A 18 43.02 -9.59 4.78
CA ALA A 18 41.62 -9.30 4.49
C ALA A 18 40.89 -10.51 3.91
N GLN A 19 41.54 -11.24 2.98
CA GLN A 19 41.01 -12.47 2.39
C GLN A 19 40.79 -13.56 3.45
N ASN A 20 41.78 -13.79 4.31
CA ASN A 20 41.66 -14.77 5.40
C ASN A 20 40.51 -14.41 6.35
N PHE A 21 40.39 -13.13 6.73
CA PHE A 21 39.28 -12.69 7.57
C PHE A 21 37.91 -12.96 6.96
N ILE A 22 37.76 -12.72 5.65
CA ILE A 22 36.51 -13.03 4.94
C ILE A 22 36.27 -14.55 4.87
N GLN A 23 37.33 -15.34 4.62
CA GLN A 23 37.24 -16.78 4.61
C GLN A 23 36.82 -17.33 5.99
N ASP A 24 37.44 -16.82 7.07
CA ASP A 24 37.07 -17.18 8.44
C ASP A 24 35.59 -16.89 8.73
N CYS A 25 35.08 -15.73 8.25
CA CYS A 25 33.67 -15.40 8.38
C CYS A 25 32.75 -16.42 7.67
N TRP A 26 33.13 -16.87 6.48
CA TRP A 26 32.37 -17.91 5.75
C TRP A 26 32.47 -19.28 6.44
N ASP A 27 33.65 -19.64 6.92
CA ASP A 27 33.91 -20.90 7.59
C ASP A 27 33.10 -21.08 8.91
N ILE A 28 32.86 -19.98 9.63
CA ILE A 28 31.96 -19.99 10.78
C ILE A 28 30.47 -19.84 10.41
N GLY A 29 30.13 -19.85 9.12
CA GLY A 29 28.76 -19.90 8.61
C GLY A 29 28.09 -18.53 8.34
N PHE A 30 28.83 -17.43 8.35
CA PHE A 30 28.28 -16.15 7.94
C PHE A 30 28.14 -16.07 6.41
N ILE A 31 26.93 -15.76 5.95
CA ILE A 31 26.69 -15.44 4.54
C ILE A 31 26.87 -13.93 4.39
N ILE A 32 28.08 -13.48 4.08
CA ILE A 32 28.41 -12.07 3.91
C ILE A 32 28.77 -11.75 2.45
N SER A 33 28.21 -10.65 1.95
CA SER A 33 28.80 -9.93 0.81
C SER A 33 29.81 -8.92 1.37
N HIS A 34 30.93 -8.71 0.68
CA HIS A 34 31.98 -7.82 1.14
C HIS A 34 32.52 -6.96 0.00
N GLN A 35 33.06 -5.82 0.37
CA GLN A 35 33.78 -4.94 -0.53
C GLN A 35 35.04 -4.44 0.18
N LEU A 36 36.19 -4.58 -0.49
CA LEU A 36 37.47 -4.03 -0.06
C LEU A 36 37.83 -2.90 -1.02
N THR A 37 37.92 -1.66 -0.55
CA THR A 37 38.02 -0.48 -1.43
C THR A 37 38.60 0.74 -0.68
N THR A 38 39.08 1.74 -1.43
CA THR A 38 39.40 3.05 -0.88
C THR A 38 38.12 3.88 -0.63
N VAL A 39 38.26 4.95 0.17
CA VAL A 39 37.17 5.92 0.38
C VAL A 39 36.73 6.55 -0.95
N THR A 40 37.72 6.92 -1.79
CA THR A 40 37.48 7.58 -3.08
C THR A 40 36.73 6.66 -4.05
N ASP A 41 37.17 5.40 -4.20
CA ASP A 41 36.52 4.46 -5.09
C ASP A 41 35.10 4.11 -4.62
N CYS A 42 34.92 3.94 -3.30
CA CYS A 42 33.60 3.73 -2.72
C CYS A 42 32.65 4.92 -2.97
N ALA A 43 33.15 6.14 -2.81
CA ALA A 43 32.37 7.35 -3.07
C ALA A 43 32.03 7.50 -4.57
N ASN A 44 32.99 7.20 -5.46
CA ASN A 44 32.75 7.19 -6.91
C ASN A 44 31.67 6.17 -7.29
N LEU A 45 31.72 4.96 -6.76
CA LEU A 45 30.69 3.95 -6.98
C LEU A 45 29.34 4.42 -6.44
N ALA A 46 29.31 4.99 -5.22
CA ALA A 46 28.10 5.52 -4.60
C ALA A 46 27.48 6.67 -5.40
N ALA A 47 28.27 7.46 -6.12
CA ALA A 47 27.76 8.56 -6.95
C ALA A 47 26.93 8.08 -8.15
N HIS A 48 27.18 6.84 -8.62
CA HIS A 48 26.48 6.27 -9.79
C HIS A 48 25.46 5.18 -9.43
N GLU A 49 25.62 4.53 -8.28
CA GLU A 49 24.82 3.38 -7.88
C GLU A 49 23.89 3.70 -6.70
N LEU A 50 22.58 3.80 -6.96
CA LEU A 50 21.56 4.06 -5.94
C LEU A 50 21.56 3.02 -4.81
N SER A 51 21.88 1.77 -5.11
CA SER A 51 21.97 0.68 -4.15
C SER A 51 23.11 0.90 -3.16
N VAL A 52 24.26 1.36 -3.65
CA VAL A 52 25.45 1.61 -2.81
C VAL A 52 25.21 2.80 -1.89
N ILE A 53 24.81 3.95 -2.43
CA ILE A 53 24.51 5.11 -1.57
C ILE A 53 23.43 4.79 -0.53
N SER A 54 22.41 4.01 -0.89
CA SER A 54 21.36 3.59 0.06
C SER A 54 21.91 2.72 1.20
N THR A 55 22.85 1.82 0.89
CA THR A 55 23.50 0.96 1.90
C THR A 55 24.40 1.79 2.82
N LEU A 56 25.12 2.76 2.26
CA LEU A 56 25.99 3.64 3.06
C LEU A 56 25.22 4.53 4.06
N LEU A 57 23.94 4.86 3.78
CA LEU A 57 23.09 5.57 4.76
C LEU A 57 22.85 4.77 6.05
N ASP A 58 22.98 3.43 5.99
CA ASP A 58 22.84 2.53 7.14
C ASP A 58 24.19 2.06 7.71
N MET A 59 25.29 2.63 7.24
CA MET A 59 26.64 2.26 7.63
C MET A 59 26.88 2.39 9.14
N ARG A 60 27.34 1.30 9.76
CA ARG A 60 27.75 1.23 11.15
C ARG A 60 29.24 0.96 11.25
N PHE A 61 29.96 1.81 11.97
CA PHE A 61 31.35 1.56 12.27
C PHE A 61 31.50 0.34 13.20
N LEU A 62 32.37 -0.58 12.82
CA LEU A 62 32.67 -1.78 13.60
C LEU A 62 34.02 -1.67 14.28
N SER A 63 35.10 -1.42 13.54
CA SER A 63 36.47 -1.34 14.05
C SER A 63 37.38 -0.64 13.05
N GLY A 64 38.54 -0.20 13.48
CA GLY A 64 39.59 0.39 12.64
C GLY A 64 39.72 1.92 12.79
N HIS A 65 40.15 2.59 11.72
CA HIS A 65 40.34 4.03 11.67
C HIS A 65 39.01 4.75 11.46
N TYR A 66 38.49 5.38 12.50
CA TYR A 66 37.20 6.10 12.45
C TYR A 66 37.20 7.26 11.44
N ALA A 67 38.41 7.85 11.18
CA ALA A 67 38.54 8.92 10.20
C ALA A 67 38.10 8.53 8.80
N LEU A 68 38.35 7.29 8.32
CA LEU A 68 37.93 6.81 7.01
C LEU A 68 36.40 6.78 6.88
N LYS A 69 35.69 6.40 7.95
CA LYS A 69 34.24 6.46 8.00
C LYS A 69 33.72 7.89 7.86
N GLU A 70 34.32 8.84 8.61
CA GLU A 70 33.85 10.24 8.55
C GLU A 70 34.20 10.87 7.18
N GLU A 71 35.33 10.52 6.59
CA GLU A 71 35.70 10.98 5.26
C GLU A 71 34.70 10.43 4.20
N LEU A 72 34.36 9.13 4.24
CA LEU A 72 33.36 8.56 3.35
C LEU A 72 32.01 9.24 3.57
N ARG A 73 31.61 9.50 4.80
CA ARG A 73 30.37 10.23 5.13
C ARG A 73 30.38 11.64 4.56
N TYR A 74 31.51 12.34 4.62
CA TYR A 74 31.66 13.67 4.05
C TYR A 74 31.53 13.61 2.52
N GLN A 75 32.27 12.71 1.85
CA GLN A 75 32.24 12.58 0.40
C GLN A 75 30.85 12.17 -0.13
N THR A 76 30.10 11.37 0.63
CA THR A 76 28.75 10.92 0.26
C THR A 76 27.63 11.85 0.75
N HIS A 77 27.97 13.03 1.30
CA HIS A 77 26.99 13.99 1.79
C HIS A 77 26.06 14.51 0.64
N PRO A 78 24.79 14.88 0.93
CA PRO A 78 23.85 15.41 -0.07
C PRO A 78 24.33 16.63 -0.87
N LEU A 79 25.28 17.38 -0.33
CA LEU A 79 25.91 18.52 -1.04
C LEU A 79 26.92 18.09 -2.12
N HIS A 80 27.42 16.86 -2.08
CA HIS A 80 28.45 16.37 -3.00
C HIS A 80 27.89 15.40 -4.05
N MET A 81 26.86 14.61 -3.69
CA MET A 81 26.20 13.66 -4.60
C MET A 81 24.76 13.42 -4.19
N TRP A 82 23.92 12.99 -5.12
CA TRP A 82 22.52 12.63 -4.87
C TRP A 82 21.80 13.69 -4.02
N SER A 83 21.53 14.86 -4.58
CA SER A 83 20.69 15.84 -3.87
C SER A 83 19.40 15.19 -3.33
N SER A 84 18.73 15.83 -2.39
CA SER A 84 17.47 15.33 -1.84
C SER A 84 16.45 14.99 -2.94
N GLU A 85 16.36 15.85 -3.97
CA GLU A 85 15.44 15.69 -5.10
C GLU A 85 15.83 14.50 -5.98
N GLN A 86 17.12 14.38 -6.35
CA GLN A 86 17.62 13.29 -7.18
C GLN A 86 17.44 11.94 -6.47
N PHE A 87 17.79 11.88 -5.18
CA PHE A 87 17.65 10.66 -4.39
C PHE A 87 16.19 10.25 -4.22
N PHE A 88 15.32 11.21 -3.88
CA PHE A 88 13.88 10.94 -3.75
C PHE A 88 13.29 10.42 -5.06
N PHE A 89 13.56 11.09 -6.17
CA PHE A 89 13.08 10.69 -7.50
C PHE A 89 13.56 9.26 -7.86
N ALA A 90 14.85 8.98 -7.66
CA ALA A 90 15.42 7.66 -7.94
C ALA A 90 14.78 6.55 -7.06
N LYS A 91 14.54 6.84 -5.76
CA LYS A 91 13.84 5.91 -4.87
C LYS A 91 12.39 5.68 -5.26
N GLN A 92 11.71 6.70 -5.73
CA GLN A 92 10.35 6.57 -6.24
C GLN A 92 10.31 5.70 -7.50
N GLN A 93 11.23 5.90 -8.44
CA GLN A 93 11.35 5.06 -9.64
C GLN A 93 11.70 3.61 -9.30
N GLU A 94 12.62 3.40 -8.35
CA GLU A 94 12.94 2.05 -7.83
C GLU A 94 11.68 1.36 -7.27
N GLN A 95 10.84 2.09 -6.51
CA GLN A 95 9.61 1.53 -5.97
C GLN A 95 8.59 1.19 -7.06
N ILE A 96 8.39 2.07 -8.05
CA ILE A 96 7.48 1.84 -9.18
C ILE A 96 7.91 0.57 -9.95
N ALA A 97 9.16 0.52 -10.39
CA ALA A 97 9.70 -0.63 -11.12
C ALA A 97 9.64 -1.95 -10.30
N ARG A 98 9.78 -1.85 -8.97
CA ARG A 98 9.64 -2.99 -8.08
C ARG A 98 8.19 -3.44 -7.98
N TYR A 99 7.22 -2.52 -7.86
CA TYR A 99 5.80 -2.85 -7.79
C TYR A 99 5.30 -3.51 -9.08
N GLU A 100 5.75 -3.04 -10.25
CA GLU A 100 5.43 -3.65 -11.56
C GLU A 100 5.75 -5.15 -11.61
N LYS A 101 6.86 -5.59 -10.97
CA LYS A 101 7.22 -7.02 -10.87
C LYS A 101 6.24 -7.86 -10.05
N TYR A 102 5.37 -7.24 -9.28
CA TYR A 102 4.38 -7.87 -8.43
C TYR A 102 2.95 -7.49 -8.85
N ASP A 103 2.76 -7.14 -10.15
CA ASP A 103 1.48 -6.76 -10.74
C ASP A 103 0.77 -5.63 -9.97
N ASP A 104 1.53 -4.71 -9.38
CA ASP A 104 1.06 -3.63 -8.52
C ASP A 104 0.16 -4.08 -7.36
N THR A 105 0.24 -5.36 -6.97
CA THR A 105 -0.59 -5.90 -5.91
C THR A 105 0.22 -6.35 -4.68
N ALA A 106 -0.24 -5.93 -3.52
CA ALA A 106 0.20 -6.44 -2.22
C ALA A 106 -0.46 -7.79 -1.85
N TYR A 107 -1.46 -8.22 -2.61
CA TYR A 107 -2.41 -9.26 -2.22
C TYR A 107 -2.25 -10.56 -3.02
N ASN A 108 -1.03 -10.85 -3.49
CA ASN A 108 -0.70 -12.12 -4.10
C ASN A 108 -0.79 -13.23 -3.05
N LEU A 109 -1.28 -14.42 -3.41
CA LEU A 109 -1.45 -15.56 -2.50
C LEU A 109 -0.15 -16.02 -1.86
N GLU A 110 0.97 -15.92 -2.57
CA GLU A 110 2.31 -16.22 -2.09
C GLU A 110 3.19 -14.97 -2.11
N PRO A 111 2.93 -14.00 -1.21
CA PRO A 111 3.56 -12.69 -1.26
C PRO A 111 5.04 -12.75 -0.91
N ASN A 112 5.81 -11.81 -1.46
CA ASN A 112 7.19 -11.58 -1.05
C ASN A 112 7.21 -10.58 0.11
N ILE A 113 7.64 -11.03 1.30
CA ILE A 113 7.62 -10.25 2.55
C ILE A 113 8.52 -9.01 2.48
N LYS A 114 9.60 -9.09 1.72
CA LYS A 114 10.60 -8.01 1.62
C LYS A 114 10.32 -7.07 0.46
N GLN A 115 10.11 -7.62 -0.74
CA GLN A 115 10.08 -6.86 -1.98
C GLN A 115 8.66 -6.52 -2.45
N GLY A 116 7.64 -7.28 -2.03
CA GLY A 116 6.25 -7.01 -2.40
C GLY A 116 5.75 -5.65 -1.89
N PRO A 117 4.73 -5.06 -2.52
CA PRO A 117 4.12 -3.82 -2.05
C PRO A 117 3.63 -3.95 -0.59
N GLY A 118 3.94 -2.98 0.26
CA GLY A 118 3.69 -3.04 1.70
C GLY A 118 4.70 -3.87 2.49
N GLY A 119 5.73 -4.44 1.84
CA GLY A 119 6.79 -5.23 2.48
C GLY A 119 7.87 -4.39 3.16
N LEU A 120 8.89 -5.07 3.68
CA LEU A 120 9.98 -4.42 4.43
C LEU A 120 10.76 -3.38 3.61
N ARG A 121 10.78 -3.49 2.27
CA ARG A 121 11.46 -2.51 1.42
C ARG A 121 10.77 -1.15 1.45
N ASP A 122 9.45 -1.10 1.60
CA ASP A 122 8.71 0.16 1.71
C ASP A 122 9.08 0.92 2.98
N PHE A 123 9.20 0.21 4.10
CA PHE A 123 9.73 0.78 5.34
C PHE A 123 11.16 1.33 5.16
N GLN A 124 12.04 0.57 4.48
CA GLN A 124 13.42 0.98 4.24
C GLN A 124 13.51 2.25 3.37
N ILE A 125 12.62 2.40 2.38
CA ILE A 125 12.56 3.59 1.52
C ILE A 125 12.22 4.84 2.34
N ILE A 126 11.23 4.76 3.24
CA ILE A 126 10.86 5.88 4.12
C ILE A 126 12.07 6.33 4.93
N ILE A 127 12.80 5.40 5.54
CA ILE A 127 13.99 5.69 6.36
C ILE A 127 15.11 6.28 5.50
N ALA A 128 15.38 5.71 4.33
CA ALA A 128 16.45 6.16 3.45
C ALA A 128 16.23 7.62 2.99
N ILE A 129 14.98 7.97 2.61
CA ILE A 129 14.64 9.34 2.24
C ILE A 129 14.77 10.28 3.45
N GLY A 130 14.27 9.85 4.61
CA GLY A 130 14.42 10.63 5.86
C GLY A 130 15.88 10.88 6.23
N LYS A 131 16.74 9.87 6.12
CA LYS A 131 18.19 10.01 6.34
C LYS A 131 18.83 10.96 5.34
N ARG A 132 18.47 10.84 4.06
CA ARG A 132 19.07 11.64 3.00
C ARG A 132 18.67 13.11 3.07
N HIS A 133 17.39 13.40 3.31
CA HIS A 133 16.87 14.77 3.30
C HIS A 133 17.00 15.49 4.64
N PHE A 134 16.70 14.80 5.75
CA PHE A 134 16.69 15.42 7.08
C PHE A 134 17.92 15.07 7.93
N GLY A 135 18.77 14.13 7.48
CA GLY A 135 19.91 13.68 8.28
C GLY A 135 19.53 12.88 9.53
N ILE A 136 18.33 12.29 9.59
CA ILE A 136 17.89 11.50 10.74
C ILE A 136 18.78 10.28 10.96
N HIS A 137 18.93 9.86 12.21
CA HIS A 137 19.62 8.61 12.53
C HIS A 137 18.64 7.45 12.73
N LYS A 138 17.50 7.72 13.34
CA LYS A 138 16.45 6.74 13.64
C LYS A 138 15.10 7.28 13.17
N LEU A 139 14.15 6.37 12.92
CA LEU A 139 12.80 6.75 12.49
C LEU A 139 12.12 7.72 13.46
N ILE A 140 12.35 7.58 14.79
CA ILE A 140 11.75 8.45 15.80
C ILE A 140 12.12 9.93 15.61
N ASP A 141 13.31 10.21 15.07
CA ASP A 141 13.76 11.58 14.80
C ASP A 141 12.83 12.28 13.79
N GLY A 142 12.13 11.49 12.96
CA GLY A 142 11.15 11.98 12.01
C GLY A 142 9.96 12.72 12.63
N ILE A 143 9.68 12.48 13.92
CA ILE A 143 8.63 13.20 14.66
C ILE A 143 9.04 14.66 14.83
N SER A 144 10.28 14.92 15.27
CA SER A 144 10.80 16.28 15.43
C SER A 144 10.95 17.04 14.12
N HIS A 145 11.19 16.32 13.01
CA HIS A 145 11.22 16.87 11.65
C HIS A 145 9.84 17.00 11.00
N GLY A 146 8.76 16.54 11.67
CA GLY A 146 7.38 16.72 11.25
C GLY A 146 6.93 15.84 10.06
N PHE A 147 7.77 14.92 9.57
CA PHE A 147 7.34 14.05 8.46
C PHE A 147 6.54 12.83 8.92
N ILE A 148 6.65 12.40 10.19
CA ILE A 148 5.76 11.41 10.80
C ILE A 148 5.19 11.94 12.11
N THR A 149 3.98 11.48 12.45
CA THR A 149 3.38 11.66 13.77
C THR A 149 3.76 10.52 14.71
N GLU A 150 3.60 10.71 16.03
CA GLU A 150 3.84 9.65 17.01
C GLU A 150 2.99 8.39 16.73
N LYS A 151 1.73 8.57 16.34
CA LYS A 151 0.85 7.46 15.95
C LYS A 151 1.38 6.72 14.74
N GLU A 152 1.80 7.43 13.68
CA GLU A 152 2.38 6.84 12.47
C GLU A 152 3.69 6.11 12.77
N TYR A 153 4.53 6.66 13.67
CA TYR A 153 5.73 5.99 14.14
C TYR A 153 5.42 4.62 14.76
N HIS A 154 4.48 4.56 15.70
CA HIS A 154 4.09 3.30 16.33
C HIS A 154 3.46 2.32 15.34
N GLU A 155 2.64 2.80 14.40
CA GLU A 155 2.08 1.97 13.32
C GLU A 155 3.16 1.37 12.42
N LEU A 156 4.15 2.17 12.00
CA LEU A 156 5.29 1.71 11.19
C LEU A 156 6.12 0.65 11.92
N LEU A 157 6.44 0.89 13.20
CA LEU A 157 7.18 -0.07 14.02
C LEU A 157 6.40 -1.37 14.22
N TYR A 158 5.10 -1.30 14.46
CA TYR A 158 4.27 -2.49 14.58
C TYR A 158 4.33 -3.33 13.29
N CYS A 159 4.16 -2.68 12.14
CA CYS A 159 4.23 -3.36 10.84
C CYS A 159 5.63 -3.97 10.59
N GLN A 160 6.68 -3.20 10.83
CA GLN A 160 8.06 -3.69 10.68
C GLN A 160 8.33 -4.90 11.58
N ASN A 161 7.99 -4.82 12.87
CA ASN A 161 8.23 -5.89 13.83
C ASN A 161 7.46 -7.16 13.46
N PHE A 162 6.21 -7.04 13.04
CA PHE A 162 5.42 -8.19 12.58
C PHE A 162 6.07 -8.85 11.36
N LEU A 163 6.42 -8.07 10.33
CA LEU A 163 7.04 -8.60 9.11
C LEU A 163 8.42 -9.22 9.39
N MET A 164 9.21 -8.65 10.28
CA MET A 164 10.49 -9.22 10.69
C MET A 164 10.31 -10.54 11.44
N ARG A 165 9.31 -10.68 12.30
CA ARG A 165 8.98 -11.93 12.97
C ARG A 165 8.54 -13.01 11.96
N VAL A 166 7.67 -12.64 11.00
CA VAL A 166 7.24 -13.57 9.94
C VAL A 166 8.45 -14.01 9.11
N ARG A 167 9.31 -13.08 8.71
CA ARG A 167 10.54 -13.34 7.97
C ARG A 167 11.49 -14.26 8.72
N PHE A 168 11.71 -14.01 10.00
CA PHE A 168 12.55 -14.85 10.87
C PHE A 168 12.00 -16.29 10.95
N GLY A 169 10.71 -16.45 11.20
CA GLY A 169 10.04 -17.75 11.20
C GLY A 169 10.16 -18.48 9.85
N LEU A 170 9.98 -17.74 8.75
CA LEU A 170 10.10 -18.28 7.39
C LEU A 170 11.53 -18.79 7.11
N HIS A 171 12.57 -18.01 7.43
CA HIS A 171 13.96 -18.45 7.28
C HIS A 171 14.28 -19.68 8.13
N GLY A 172 13.77 -19.76 9.36
CA GLY A 172 13.93 -20.91 10.24
C GLY A 172 13.28 -22.17 9.67
N LEU A 173 12.08 -22.06 9.10
CA LEU A 173 11.37 -23.17 8.46
C LEU A 173 12.01 -23.61 7.14
N ALA A 174 12.45 -22.64 6.32
CA ALA A 174 13.07 -22.90 5.02
C ALA A 174 14.54 -23.34 5.13
N LYS A 175 15.20 -23.10 6.27
CA LYS A 175 16.64 -23.30 6.50
C LYS A 175 17.53 -22.57 5.48
N LYS A 176 17.02 -21.48 4.91
CA LYS A 176 17.69 -20.60 3.93
C LYS A 176 17.04 -19.23 3.94
N GLN A 177 17.65 -18.27 3.23
CA GLN A 177 17.00 -17.00 2.95
C GLN A 177 15.84 -17.21 1.97
N GLU A 178 14.61 -17.25 2.49
CA GLU A 178 13.38 -17.33 1.71
C GLU A 178 12.54 -16.08 1.99
N GLU A 179 12.10 -15.41 0.94
CA GLU A 179 11.32 -14.18 1.07
C GLU A 179 9.88 -14.34 0.56
N ARG A 180 9.57 -15.47 -0.12
CA ARG A 180 8.22 -15.81 -0.56
C ARG A 180 7.49 -16.63 0.49
N LEU A 181 6.32 -16.16 0.86
CA LEU A 181 5.43 -16.81 1.79
C LEU A 181 4.60 -17.87 1.06
N LEU A 182 5.26 -18.98 0.66
CA LEU A 182 4.64 -20.10 -0.04
C LEU A 182 3.57 -20.79 0.84
N PHE A 183 2.56 -21.39 0.22
CA PHE A 183 1.45 -22.04 0.94
C PHE A 183 1.90 -23.00 2.05
N ASP A 184 2.88 -23.86 1.79
CA ASP A 184 3.40 -24.80 2.79
C ASP A 184 4.00 -24.12 4.02
N TYR A 185 4.59 -22.92 3.83
CA TYR A 185 5.11 -22.14 4.94
C TYR A 185 4.01 -21.35 5.65
N GLN A 186 2.96 -20.92 4.95
CA GLN A 186 1.83 -20.23 5.57
C GLN A 186 1.16 -21.12 6.63
N ILE A 187 0.95 -22.42 6.31
CA ILE A 187 0.39 -23.40 7.25
C ILE A 187 1.28 -23.53 8.50
N LYS A 188 2.60 -23.68 8.31
CA LYS A 188 3.54 -23.86 9.43
C LYS A 188 3.68 -22.60 10.27
N LEU A 189 3.65 -21.42 9.62
CA LEU A 189 3.72 -20.12 10.28
C LEU A 189 2.44 -19.82 11.06
N SER A 190 1.26 -20.18 10.54
CA SER A 190 0.02 -19.97 11.29
C SER A 190 0.05 -20.66 12.65
N ALA A 191 0.50 -21.93 12.69
CA ALA A 191 0.70 -22.67 13.94
C ALA A 191 1.78 -22.04 14.83
N LEU A 192 2.92 -21.62 14.25
CA LEU A 192 4.01 -20.96 15.00
C LEU A 192 3.56 -19.63 15.64
N PHE A 193 2.62 -18.92 15.00
CA PHE A 193 2.05 -17.67 15.51
C PHE A 193 0.85 -17.90 16.44
N GLY A 194 0.48 -19.15 16.74
CA GLY A 194 -0.55 -19.53 17.71
C GLY A 194 -1.98 -19.43 17.17
N PHE A 195 -2.17 -19.46 15.83
CA PHE A 195 -3.50 -19.58 15.25
C PHE A 195 -3.97 -21.03 15.23
N GLU A 196 -5.24 -21.23 15.50
CA GLU A 196 -5.90 -22.55 15.53
C GLU A 196 -7.15 -22.55 14.63
N ASP A 197 -7.46 -23.71 14.06
CA ASP A 197 -8.68 -23.84 13.25
C ASP A 197 -9.93 -23.59 14.10
N GLN A 198 -10.85 -22.80 13.59
CA GLN A 198 -12.15 -22.50 14.17
C GLN A 198 -13.26 -23.03 13.26
N SER A 199 -14.50 -23.05 13.77
CA SER A 199 -15.67 -23.56 13.02
C SER A 199 -15.88 -22.86 11.66
N GLU A 200 -15.51 -21.59 11.56
CA GLU A 200 -15.79 -20.75 10.39
C GLU A 200 -14.54 -20.25 9.67
N SER A 201 -13.33 -20.49 10.20
CA SER A 201 -12.08 -20.02 9.59
C SER A 201 -10.89 -20.91 9.93
N LEU A 202 -10.06 -21.21 8.94
CA LEU A 202 -8.83 -21.96 9.14
C LEU A 202 -7.74 -21.09 9.81
N ALA A 203 -6.84 -21.71 10.55
CA ALA A 203 -5.68 -21.06 11.17
C ALA A 203 -4.88 -20.23 10.16
N ILE A 204 -4.65 -20.81 8.97
CA ILE A 204 -3.96 -20.15 7.87
C ILE A 204 -4.70 -18.90 7.37
N GLU A 205 -6.02 -18.93 7.28
CA GLU A 205 -6.82 -17.76 6.84
C GLU A 205 -6.73 -16.62 7.86
N GLN A 206 -6.79 -16.94 9.16
CA GLN A 206 -6.64 -15.97 10.25
C GLN A 206 -5.24 -15.34 10.24
N PHE A 207 -4.19 -16.14 10.09
CA PHE A 207 -2.81 -15.67 9.97
C PHE A 207 -2.64 -14.76 8.76
N MET A 208 -3.09 -15.21 7.59
CA MET A 208 -2.95 -14.42 6.36
C MET A 208 -3.81 -13.16 6.37
N LYS A 209 -4.99 -13.16 6.99
CA LYS A 209 -5.78 -11.95 7.23
C LYS A 209 -5.00 -10.94 8.07
N THR A 210 -4.31 -11.39 9.11
CA THR A 210 -3.43 -10.54 9.93
C THR A 210 -2.27 -10.01 9.09
N TYR A 211 -1.62 -10.86 8.32
CA TYR A 211 -0.52 -10.49 7.41
C TYR A 211 -0.97 -9.42 6.40
N PHE A 212 -2.07 -9.63 5.67
CA PHE A 212 -2.54 -8.68 4.66
C PHE A 212 -2.99 -7.36 5.27
N ASN A 213 -3.55 -7.35 6.48
CA ASN A 213 -3.87 -6.11 7.19
C ASN A 213 -2.59 -5.32 7.55
N VAL A 214 -1.50 -6.00 7.94
CA VAL A 214 -0.20 -5.35 8.19
C VAL A 214 0.39 -4.79 6.90
N ILE A 215 0.40 -5.56 5.82
CA ILE A 215 0.87 -5.13 4.49
C ILE A 215 0.09 -3.90 4.01
N LYS A 216 -1.25 -3.94 4.13
CA LYS A 216 -2.09 -2.80 3.78
C LYS A 216 -1.71 -1.54 4.57
N ARG A 217 -1.56 -1.64 5.89
CA ARG A 217 -1.16 -0.51 6.74
C ARG A 217 0.20 0.06 6.34
N MET A 218 1.20 -0.81 6.11
CA MET A 218 2.53 -0.39 5.68
C MET A 218 2.48 0.33 4.34
N ARG A 219 1.74 -0.21 3.38
CA ARG A 219 1.56 0.38 2.05
C ARG A 219 0.86 1.75 2.13
N ASP A 220 -0.26 1.83 2.84
CA ASP A 220 -1.04 3.07 2.97
C ASP A 220 -0.21 4.19 3.65
N LEU A 221 0.62 3.83 4.65
CA LEU A 221 1.56 4.77 5.29
C LEU A 221 2.69 5.16 4.35
N ASN A 222 3.27 4.20 3.63
CA ASN A 222 4.34 4.48 2.66
C ASN A 222 3.87 5.45 1.58
N GLU A 223 2.71 5.19 0.95
CA GLU A 223 2.14 6.05 -0.08
C GLU A 223 1.89 7.48 0.45
N MET A 224 1.30 7.61 1.64
CA MET A 224 1.06 8.92 2.26
C MET A 224 2.37 9.67 2.57
N LEU A 225 3.37 8.96 3.09
CA LEU A 225 4.65 9.58 3.42
C LEU A 225 5.46 9.94 2.18
N LEU A 226 5.41 9.12 1.12
CA LEU A 226 6.01 9.48 -0.16
C LEU A 226 5.32 10.69 -0.80
N GLN A 227 4.00 10.81 -0.66
CA GLN A 227 3.29 12.02 -1.07
C GLN A 227 3.76 13.23 -0.26
N TRP A 228 3.94 13.09 1.06
CA TRP A 228 4.47 14.16 1.91
C TRP A 228 5.90 14.57 1.51
N PHE A 229 6.79 13.59 1.26
CA PHE A 229 8.15 13.87 0.78
C PHE A 229 8.14 14.55 -0.60
N CYS A 230 7.28 14.09 -1.52
CA CYS A 230 7.11 14.73 -2.82
C CYS A 230 6.72 16.21 -2.68
N GLU A 231 5.75 16.51 -1.82
CA GLU A 231 5.30 17.87 -1.55
C GLU A 231 6.39 18.74 -0.90
N THR A 232 7.20 18.17 -0.03
CA THR A 232 8.22 18.90 0.73
C THR A 232 9.53 19.06 -0.05
N ILE A 233 9.96 18.03 -0.77
CA ILE A 233 11.25 17.99 -1.44
C ILE A 233 11.17 18.59 -2.85
N LEU A 234 10.16 18.18 -3.65
CA LEU A 234 10.09 18.56 -5.06
C LEU A 234 9.31 19.87 -5.31
N THR A 235 8.35 20.19 -4.45
CA THR A 235 7.45 21.35 -4.68
C THR A 235 7.30 22.24 -3.43
N PRO A 236 8.39 22.65 -2.75
CA PRO A 236 8.28 23.37 -1.48
C PRO A 236 7.66 24.76 -1.63
N ASN A 237 7.79 25.42 -2.80
CA ASN A 237 7.44 26.83 -2.99
C ASN A 237 6.43 27.10 -4.12
N VAL A 238 5.87 26.09 -4.77
CA VAL A 238 4.96 26.28 -5.91
C VAL A 238 3.55 25.86 -5.54
N HIS A 239 2.74 26.81 -5.08
CA HIS A 239 1.34 26.56 -4.76
C HIS A 239 0.41 27.31 -5.72
N ARG A 240 0.00 26.62 -6.79
CA ARG A 240 -1.16 27.06 -7.55
C ARG A 240 -2.40 26.63 -6.79
N LEU A 241 -3.00 27.57 -6.05
CA LEU A 241 -4.23 27.33 -5.29
C LEU A 241 -5.43 27.65 -6.18
N VAL A 242 -6.34 26.69 -6.34
CA VAL A 242 -7.60 26.85 -7.05
C VAL A 242 -8.73 26.40 -6.13
N PRO A 243 -9.65 27.27 -5.71
CA PRO A 243 -10.79 26.86 -4.89
C PRO A 243 -11.66 25.83 -5.62
N LEU A 244 -12.06 24.77 -4.91
CA LEU A 244 -13.05 23.79 -5.39
C LEU A 244 -14.43 24.11 -4.80
N ASP A 245 -14.48 24.29 -3.48
CA ASP A 245 -15.69 24.64 -2.74
C ASP A 245 -15.33 25.33 -1.40
N ASP A 246 -16.29 25.36 -0.46
CA ASP A 246 -16.12 25.93 0.88
C ASP A 246 -15.12 25.15 1.76
N ALA A 247 -14.95 23.84 1.52
CA ALA A 247 -14.12 22.92 2.30
C ALA A 247 -12.74 22.64 1.68
N PHE A 248 -12.65 22.64 0.35
CA PHE A 248 -11.50 22.17 -0.39
C PHE A 248 -10.99 23.17 -1.43
N GLN A 249 -9.71 23.01 -1.71
CA GLN A 249 -9.00 23.69 -2.81
C GLN A 249 -8.04 22.72 -3.47
N LEU A 250 -7.60 23.02 -4.68
CA LEU A 250 -6.48 22.33 -5.32
C LEU A 250 -5.18 23.05 -5.01
N SER A 251 -4.18 22.28 -4.61
CA SER A 251 -2.79 22.69 -4.51
C SER A 251 -1.98 21.76 -5.42
N ASN A 252 -1.45 22.31 -6.52
CA ASN A 252 -0.73 21.53 -7.54
C ASN A 252 -1.51 20.27 -8.04
N ASN A 253 -2.80 20.44 -8.34
CA ASN A 253 -3.73 19.38 -8.76
C ASN A 253 -4.00 18.29 -7.70
N HIS A 254 -3.66 18.53 -6.43
CA HIS A 254 -4.05 17.66 -5.31
C HIS A 254 -5.06 18.37 -4.42
N ILE A 255 -6.07 17.63 -3.95
CA ILE A 255 -7.08 18.20 -3.05
C ILE A 255 -6.44 18.49 -1.70
N GLU A 256 -6.65 19.70 -1.24
CA GLU A 256 -6.24 20.20 0.07
C GLU A 256 -7.43 20.71 0.87
N ALA A 257 -7.51 20.34 2.13
CA ALA A 257 -8.48 20.92 3.06
C ALA A 257 -8.12 22.39 3.34
N ARG A 258 -9.09 23.29 3.19
CA ARG A 258 -8.86 24.75 3.37
C ARG A 258 -8.55 25.14 4.82
N HIS A 259 -8.95 24.31 5.78
CA HIS A 259 -8.59 24.49 7.19
C HIS A 259 -8.66 23.17 7.98
N PRO A 260 -7.93 23.05 9.12
CA PRO A 260 -7.81 21.77 9.83
C PRO A 260 -9.10 21.28 10.50
N ARG A 261 -10.12 22.13 10.67
CA ARG A 261 -11.39 21.76 11.31
C ARG A 261 -12.50 21.40 10.30
N VAL A 262 -12.18 21.25 9.02
CA VAL A 262 -13.17 21.04 7.95
C VAL A 262 -14.10 19.87 8.24
N PHE A 263 -13.56 18.73 8.68
CA PHE A 263 -14.34 17.52 8.96
C PHE A 263 -15.11 17.60 10.29
N LEU A 264 -14.60 18.33 11.28
CA LEU A 264 -15.29 18.56 12.54
C LEU A 264 -16.49 19.49 12.34
N GLN A 265 -16.35 20.52 11.54
CA GLN A 265 -17.43 21.48 11.25
C GLN A 265 -18.52 20.86 10.37
N ASN A 266 -18.12 20.07 9.39
CA ASN A 266 -19.04 19.39 8.50
C ASN A 266 -18.54 17.97 8.17
N PRO A 267 -18.93 16.94 8.94
CA PRO A 267 -18.52 15.56 8.68
C PRO A 267 -18.86 15.03 7.28
N GLN A 268 -19.88 15.58 6.61
CA GLN A 268 -20.27 15.16 5.26
C GLN A 268 -19.15 15.39 4.24
N THR A 269 -18.25 16.33 4.50
CA THR A 269 -17.09 16.61 3.64
C THR A 269 -16.12 15.44 3.54
N LEU A 270 -16.15 14.48 4.51
CA LEU A 270 -15.37 13.23 4.44
C LEU A 270 -15.70 12.40 3.19
N LEU A 271 -16.96 12.40 2.73
CA LEU A 271 -17.34 11.72 1.48
C LEU A 271 -17.28 12.66 0.27
N ARG A 272 -17.60 13.94 0.46
CA ARG A 272 -17.63 14.93 -0.64
C ARG A 272 -16.28 15.07 -1.36
N LEU A 273 -15.17 14.91 -0.65
CA LEU A 273 -13.83 14.87 -1.23
C LEU A 273 -13.72 13.84 -2.34
N PHE A 274 -14.31 12.65 -2.15
CA PHE A 274 -14.23 11.56 -3.13
C PHE A 274 -15.17 11.77 -4.33
N VAL A 275 -16.19 12.59 -4.20
CA VAL A 275 -16.99 13.05 -5.36
C VAL A 275 -16.11 13.89 -6.30
N TRP A 276 -15.30 14.82 -5.76
CA TRP A 276 -14.33 15.58 -6.56
C TRP A 276 -13.34 14.66 -7.27
N LEU A 277 -12.79 13.66 -6.58
CA LEU A 277 -11.88 12.68 -7.18
C LEU A 277 -12.54 11.84 -8.30
N ALA A 278 -13.82 11.51 -8.14
CA ALA A 278 -14.55 10.71 -9.13
C ALA A 278 -14.94 11.53 -10.37
N GLN A 279 -15.25 12.82 -10.20
CA GLN A 279 -15.80 13.67 -11.27
C GLN A 279 -14.76 14.48 -12.04
N CYS A 280 -13.59 14.75 -11.44
CA CYS A 280 -12.57 15.62 -11.99
C CYS A 280 -11.27 14.83 -12.30
N PRO A 281 -11.09 14.33 -13.53
CA PRO A 281 -9.93 13.51 -13.91
C PRO A 281 -8.59 14.25 -13.82
N GLU A 282 -8.59 15.58 -13.83
CA GLU A 282 -7.40 16.43 -13.67
C GLU A 282 -6.84 16.41 -12.24
N ILE A 283 -7.62 15.93 -11.26
CA ILE A 283 -7.19 15.81 -9.88
C ILE A 283 -6.31 14.58 -9.74
N LYS A 284 -5.03 14.79 -9.45
CA LYS A 284 -4.03 13.72 -9.33
C LYS A 284 -4.11 12.94 -8.02
N GLY A 285 -4.64 13.57 -6.96
CA GLY A 285 -4.69 12.93 -5.65
C GLY A 285 -5.11 13.89 -4.53
N VAL A 286 -4.75 13.49 -3.32
CA VAL A 286 -5.04 14.24 -2.08
C VAL A 286 -3.72 14.55 -1.40
N ARG A 287 -3.55 15.76 -0.87
CA ARG A 287 -2.34 16.14 -0.13
C ARG A 287 -2.19 15.31 1.14
N ALA A 288 -0.95 15.01 1.50
CA ALA A 288 -0.63 14.21 2.69
C ALA A 288 -1.24 14.80 3.98
N SER A 289 -1.23 16.13 4.13
CA SER A 289 -1.88 16.82 5.26
C SER A 289 -3.38 16.53 5.34
N THR A 290 -4.07 16.51 4.20
CA THR A 290 -5.50 16.21 4.13
C THR A 290 -5.79 14.72 4.36
N ILE A 291 -4.94 13.81 3.86
CA ILE A 291 -5.03 12.38 4.17
C ILE A 291 -4.91 12.15 5.69
N ARG A 292 -3.97 12.82 6.35
CA ARG A 292 -3.84 12.76 7.83
C ARG A 292 -5.11 13.25 8.53
N LEU A 293 -5.67 14.37 8.09
CA LEU A 293 -6.93 14.87 8.65
C LEU A 293 -8.08 13.87 8.45
N ILE A 294 -8.22 13.25 7.28
CA ILE A 294 -9.21 12.19 7.06
C ILE A 294 -9.02 11.06 8.09
N ARG A 295 -7.80 10.51 8.19
CA ARG A 295 -7.48 9.39 9.10
C ARG A 295 -7.74 9.74 10.57
N GLN A 296 -7.50 10.99 10.99
CA GLN A 296 -7.79 11.47 12.34
C GLN A 296 -9.30 11.56 12.63
N HIS A 297 -10.12 11.78 11.61
CA HIS A 297 -11.54 12.05 11.74
C HIS A 297 -12.45 10.90 11.27
N LEU A 298 -11.90 9.70 11.02
CA LEU A 298 -12.69 8.50 10.66
C LEU A 298 -13.76 8.16 11.71
N HIS A 299 -13.52 8.47 12.98
CA HIS A 299 -14.46 8.28 14.08
C HIS A 299 -15.76 9.07 13.92
N LEU A 300 -15.81 10.09 13.04
CA LEU A 300 -17.03 10.84 12.72
C LEU A 300 -17.97 10.07 11.78
N ILE A 301 -17.48 9.02 11.11
CA ILE A 301 -18.29 8.13 10.28
C ILE A 301 -19.02 7.15 11.20
N THR A 302 -20.04 7.65 11.87
CA THR A 302 -20.85 6.91 12.84
C THR A 302 -22.07 6.28 12.16
N HIS A 303 -22.81 5.43 12.90
CA HIS A 303 -24.07 4.87 12.38
C HIS A 303 -25.09 5.95 11.94
N PRO A 304 -25.38 7.02 12.72
CA PRO A 304 -26.21 8.12 12.26
C PRO A 304 -25.70 8.83 11.01
N PHE A 305 -24.36 9.00 10.87
CA PHE A 305 -23.76 9.53 9.66
C PHE A 305 -24.13 8.65 8.45
N CYS A 306 -23.95 7.32 8.56
CA CYS A 306 -24.25 6.39 7.49
C CYS A 306 -25.73 6.30 7.11
N LEU A 307 -26.64 6.67 8.02
CA LEU A 307 -28.09 6.72 7.75
C LEU A 307 -28.57 8.04 7.13
N SER A 308 -27.71 9.05 7.07
CA SER A 308 -28.07 10.35 6.50
C SER A 308 -28.37 10.27 5.02
N LYS A 309 -29.54 10.77 4.61
CA LYS A 309 -29.96 10.83 3.20
C LYS A 309 -28.99 11.63 2.32
N ASN A 310 -28.38 12.69 2.86
CA ASN A 310 -27.39 13.47 2.13
C ASN A 310 -26.12 12.67 1.89
N ILE A 311 -25.67 11.90 2.88
CA ILE A 311 -24.51 11.01 2.76
C ILE A 311 -24.76 9.92 1.73
N SER A 312 -25.94 9.28 1.77
CA SER A 312 -26.34 8.29 0.77
C SER A 312 -26.31 8.86 -0.66
N LYS A 313 -26.85 10.08 -0.85
CA LYS A 313 -26.77 10.78 -2.15
C LYS A 313 -25.32 11.04 -2.57
N THR A 314 -24.47 11.50 -1.64
CA THR A 314 -23.06 11.79 -1.92
C THR A 314 -22.31 10.52 -2.34
N PHE A 315 -22.57 9.39 -1.68
CA PHE A 315 -21.97 8.11 -2.09
C PHE A 315 -22.45 7.67 -3.49
N MET A 316 -23.75 7.80 -3.76
CA MET A 316 -24.30 7.49 -5.10
C MET A 316 -23.73 8.38 -6.19
N GLN A 317 -23.39 9.65 -5.92
CA GLN A 317 -22.70 10.51 -6.89
C GLN A 317 -21.32 9.97 -7.28
N ILE A 318 -20.62 9.26 -6.38
CA ILE A 318 -19.36 8.58 -6.71
C ILE A 318 -19.64 7.40 -7.67
N MET A 319 -20.68 6.60 -7.40
CA MET A 319 -21.02 5.45 -8.23
C MET A 319 -21.59 5.85 -9.60
N GLN A 320 -22.27 7.00 -9.68
CA GLN A 320 -22.91 7.54 -10.89
C GLN A 320 -21.97 8.41 -11.74
N THR A 321 -20.68 8.44 -11.41
CA THR A 321 -19.72 9.19 -12.23
C THR A 321 -19.66 8.65 -13.65
N GLN A 322 -19.50 9.55 -14.62
CA GLN A 322 -19.22 9.16 -16.01
C GLN A 322 -17.79 8.70 -16.23
N ASN A 323 -16.92 8.97 -15.26
CA ASN A 323 -15.55 8.51 -15.23
C ASN A 323 -15.43 7.14 -14.56
N ASN A 324 -14.29 6.83 -13.99
CA ASN A 324 -14.03 5.57 -13.31
C ASN A 324 -14.27 5.72 -11.79
N PRO A 325 -15.30 5.09 -11.20
CA PRO A 325 -15.54 5.14 -9.76
C PRO A 325 -14.45 4.42 -8.94
N TYR A 326 -13.70 3.52 -9.57
CA TYR A 326 -12.65 2.74 -8.93
C TYR A 326 -11.60 3.62 -8.24
N ASP A 327 -11.12 4.69 -8.87
CA ASP A 327 -10.05 5.52 -8.33
C ASP A 327 -10.48 6.21 -7.01
N ALA A 328 -11.73 6.64 -6.93
CA ALA A 328 -12.32 7.18 -5.71
C ALA A 328 -12.50 6.09 -4.64
N LEU A 329 -13.06 4.92 -4.99
CA LEU A 329 -13.29 3.80 -4.08
C LEU A 329 -11.95 3.24 -3.54
N GLN A 330 -10.94 3.10 -4.40
CA GLN A 330 -9.60 2.67 -4.01
C GLN A 330 -9.01 3.61 -2.95
N ARG A 331 -9.08 4.92 -3.17
CA ARG A 331 -8.61 5.91 -2.18
C ARG A 331 -9.46 5.94 -0.91
N MET A 332 -10.79 5.73 -1.03
CA MET A 332 -11.65 5.54 0.14
C MET A 332 -11.21 4.34 0.97
N SER A 333 -10.84 3.22 0.34
CA SER A 333 -10.31 2.04 1.03
C SER A 333 -8.95 2.34 1.67
N GLN A 334 -8.04 2.97 0.94
CA GLN A 334 -6.69 3.32 1.43
C GLN A 334 -6.72 4.27 2.63
N TYR A 335 -7.61 5.27 2.60
CA TYR A 335 -7.72 6.24 3.70
C TYR A 335 -8.60 5.75 4.86
N GLY A 336 -9.20 4.55 4.72
CA GLY A 336 -10.04 3.91 5.75
C GLY A 336 -11.51 4.33 5.71
N VAL A 337 -11.90 5.23 4.82
CA VAL A 337 -13.27 5.76 4.73
C VAL A 337 -14.26 4.70 4.28
N LEU A 338 -13.90 3.86 3.29
CA LEU A 338 -14.81 2.86 2.75
C LEU A 338 -15.21 1.81 3.80
N GLY A 339 -14.24 1.31 4.59
CA GLY A 339 -14.50 0.34 5.64
C GLY A 339 -15.30 0.91 6.82
N HIS A 340 -15.15 2.20 7.15
CA HIS A 340 -15.99 2.86 8.17
C HIS A 340 -17.39 3.12 7.66
N TYR A 341 -17.56 3.42 6.37
CA TYR A 341 -18.85 3.68 5.76
C TYR A 341 -19.65 2.40 5.48
N LEU A 342 -18.99 1.34 5.00
CA LEU A 342 -19.55 0.02 4.73
C LEU A 342 -18.92 -1.00 5.68
N ALA A 343 -19.56 -1.29 6.79
CA ALA A 343 -19.07 -2.25 7.80
C ALA A 343 -18.85 -3.65 7.20
N CYS A 344 -19.70 -4.07 6.25
CA CYS A 344 -19.54 -5.32 5.53
C CYS A 344 -18.22 -5.36 4.71
N PHE A 345 -17.79 -4.24 4.14
CA PHE A 345 -16.51 -4.13 3.45
C PHE A 345 -15.32 -4.24 4.41
N SER A 346 -15.43 -3.62 5.59
CA SER A 346 -14.40 -3.77 6.64
C SER A 346 -14.23 -5.23 7.08
N ALA A 347 -15.31 -6.00 7.14
CA ALA A 347 -15.29 -7.40 7.58
C ALA A 347 -14.45 -8.30 6.64
N VAL A 348 -14.43 -7.99 5.33
CA VAL A 348 -13.68 -8.76 4.32
C VAL A 348 -12.30 -8.18 4.03
N THR A 349 -11.91 -7.08 4.69
CA THR A 349 -10.59 -6.46 4.52
C THR A 349 -9.48 -7.43 4.95
N GLY A 350 -8.51 -7.64 4.06
CA GLY A 350 -7.40 -8.58 4.24
C GLY A 350 -7.80 -10.05 4.21
N GLN A 351 -9.08 -10.38 4.00
CA GLN A 351 -9.54 -11.77 3.95
C GLN A 351 -9.17 -12.43 2.64
N MET A 352 -8.56 -13.60 2.74
CA MET A 352 -8.33 -14.50 1.62
C MET A 352 -9.15 -15.78 1.78
N GLN A 353 -9.41 -16.47 0.69
CA GLN A 353 -9.82 -17.87 0.71
C GLN A 353 -8.59 -18.73 0.42
N TYR A 354 -8.41 -19.78 1.22
CA TYR A 354 -7.35 -20.74 0.99
C TYR A 354 -7.76 -21.71 -0.12
N ASP A 355 -7.71 -21.23 -1.36
CA ASP A 355 -7.89 -22.06 -2.56
C ASP A 355 -6.99 -21.56 -3.70
N LEU A 356 -6.84 -22.38 -4.75
CA LEU A 356 -5.95 -22.07 -5.88
C LEU A 356 -6.58 -21.11 -6.92
N PHE A 357 -7.83 -20.69 -6.73
CA PHE A 357 -8.56 -19.91 -7.72
C PHE A 357 -8.62 -18.41 -7.42
N HIS A 358 -8.45 -18.01 -6.16
CA HIS A 358 -8.56 -16.61 -5.74
C HIS A 358 -7.18 -16.01 -5.50
N VAL A 359 -6.68 -15.26 -6.47
CA VAL A 359 -5.34 -14.63 -6.43
C VAL A 359 -5.25 -13.42 -5.48
N TYR A 360 -6.39 -12.79 -5.16
CA TYR A 360 -6.47 -11.55 -4.39
C TYR A 360 -7.29 -11.71 -3.11
N THR A 361 -7.09 -10.80 -2.14
CA THR A 361 -8.04 -10.65 -1.03
C THR A 361 -9.41 -10.24 -1.55
N VAL A 362 -10.47 -10.59 -0.79
CA VAL A 362 -11.87 -10.35 -1.19
C VAL A 362 -12.13 -8.86 -1.49
N GLU A 363 -11.61 -7.96 -0.63
CA GLU A 363 -11.76 -6.52 -0.84
C GLU A 363 -11.10 -6.04 -2.13
N GLN A 364 -9.87 -6.51 -2.40
CA GLN A 364 -9.12 -6.08 -3.58
C GLN A 364 -9.74 -6.66 -4.85
N HIS A 365 -10.20 -7.92 -4.80
CA HIS A 365 -10.94 -8.54 -5.88
C HIS A 365 -12.19 -7.73 -6.23
N SER A 366 -13.01 -7.37 -5.24
CA SER A 366 -14.23 -6.57 -5.46
C SER A 366 -13.92 -5.20 -6.09
N LEU A 367 -12.87 -4.53 -5.63
CA LEU A 367 -12.43 -3.27 -6.23
C LEU A 367 -11.92 -3.47 -7.67
N PHE A 368 -11.20 -4.55 -7.97
CA PHE A 368 -10.75 -4.86 -9.33
C PHE A 368 -11.89 -5.22 -10.27
N VAL A 369 -12.95 -5.86 -9.77
CA VAL A 369 -14.18 -6.07 -10.57
C VAL A 369 -14.76 -4.72 -10.95
N VAL A 370 -14.93 -3.77 -10.02
CA VAL A 370 -15.40 -2.42 -10.33
C VAL A 370 -14.49 -1.72 -11.35
N ARG A 371 -13.16 -1.84 -11.18
CA ARG A 371 -12.18 -1.30 -12.13
C ARG A 371 -12.38 -1.84 -13.54
N ASN A 372 -12.54 -3.15 -13.68
CA ASN A 372 -12.67 -3.77 -14.98
C ASN A 372 -14.02 -3.43 -15.63
N LEU A 373 -15.10 -3.39 -14.85
CA LEU A 373 -16.41 -2.92 -15.34
C LEU A 373 -16.32 -1.48 -15.87
N ALA A 374 -15.61 -0.59 -15.17
CA ALA A 374 -15.40 0.77 -15.63
C ALA A 374 -14.50 0.85 -16.89
N ARG A 375 -13.50 -0.04 -17.02
CA ARG A 375 -12.65 -0.14 -18.22
C ARG A 375 -13.43 -0.59 -19.45
N PHE A 376 -14.43 -1.46 -19.31
CA PHE A 376 -15.29 -1.91 -20.42
C PHE A 376 -16.03 -0.76 -21.10
N ASN A 377 -16.27 0.33 -20.39
CA ASN A 377 -16.90 1.53 -20.94
C ASN A 377 -15.90 2.56 -21.56
N GLN A 378 -14.61 2.22 -21.64
CA GLN A 378 -13.57 3.13 -22.12
C GLN A 378 -12.96 2.60 -23.42
N SER A 379 -13.01 3.40 -24.51
CA SER A 379 -12.53 3.01 -25.85
C SER A 379 -11.08 2.53 -25.89
N ARG A 380 -10.21 3.06 -25.03
CA ARG A 380 -8.79 2.65 -24.95
C ARG A 380 -8.57 1.19 -24.53
N TYR A 381 -9.60 0.52 -23.96
CA TYR A 381 -9.53 -0.88 -23.55
C TYR A 381 -10.35 -1.79 -24.48
N ALA A 382 -10.94 -1.26 -25.57
CA ALA A 382 -11.81 -2.02 -26.48
C ALA A 382 -11.07 -3.19 -27.17
N GLU A 383 -9.78 -3.03 -27.48
CA GLU A 383 -8.97 -4.13 -28.05
C GLU A 383 -8.74 -5.25 -27.05
N GLN A 384 -8.55 -4.91 -25.77
CA GLN A 384 -8.35 -5.89 -24.71
C GLN A 384 -9.63 -6.64 -24.33
N PHE A 385 -10.78 -5.96 -24.41
CA PHE A 385 -12.09 -6.50 -24.00
C PHE A 385 -13.16 -6.23 -25.09
N PRO A 386 -13.04 -6.78 -26.30
CA PRO A 386 -13.86 -6.35 -27.45
C PRO A 386 -15.36 -6.59 -27.23
N LEU A 387 -15.75 -7.76 -26.71
CA LEU A 387 -17.16 -8.08 -26.45
C LEU A 387 -17.73 -7.19 -25.32
N ALA A 388 -17.01 -7.05 -24.22
CA ALA A 388 -17.45 -6.23 -23.10
C ALA A 388 -17.59 -4.75 -23.51
N ALA A 389 -16.68 -4.23 -24.33
CA ALA A 389 -16.73 -2.87 -24.85
C ALA A 389 -17.93 -2.63 -25.81
N GLN A 390 -18.43 -3.66 -26.47
CA GLN A 390 -19.66 -3.57 -27.27
C GLN A 390 -20.92 -3.59 -26.39
N ILE A 391 -20.94 -4.40 -25.33
CA ILE A 391 -22.11 -4.59 -24.48
C ILE A 391 -22.27 -3.45 -23.47
N MET A 392 -21.19 -3.04 -22.81
CA MET A 392 -21.24 -2.11 -21.69
C MET A 392 -21.98 -0.79 -22.00
N PRO A 393 -21.77 -0.12 -23.16
CA PRO A 393 -22.51 1.11 -23.49
C PRO A 393 -24.02 0.91 -23.67
N THR A 394 -24.49 -0.32 -23.91
CA THR A 394 -25.92 -0.63 -24.09
C THR A 394 -26.65 -0.83 -22.76
N LEU A 395 -25.92 -0.98 -21.66
CA LEU A 395 -26.50 -1.20 -20.34
C LEU A 395 -26.99 0.12 -19.72
N PRO A 396 -28.24 0.18 -19.21
CA PRO A 396 -28.83 1.44 -18.77
C PRO A 396 -28.40 1.90 -17.36
N LYS A 397 -27.85 1.00 -16.52
CA LYS A 397 -27.63 1.23 -15.08
C LYS A 397 -26.23 0.82 -14.65
N HIS A 398 -25.22 1.56 -15.11
CA HIS A 398 -23.81 1.28 -14.77
C HIS A 398 -23.52 1.36 -13.27
N ASP A 399 -24.16 2.29 -12.56
CA ASP A 399 -24.02 2.44 -11.11
C ASP A 399 -24.48 1.18 -10.35
N ILE A 400 -25.58 0.56 -10.74
CA ILE A 400 -26.07 -0.70 -10.17
C ILE A 400 -25.11 -1.85 -10.48
N LEU A 401 -24.53 -1.87 -11.68
CA LEU A 401 -23.53 -2.87 -12.05
C LEU A 401 -22.23 -2.69 -11.25
N TYR A 402 -21.75 -1.47 -11.05
CA TYR A 402 -20.59 -1.20 -10.18
C TYR A 402 -20.86 -1.60 -8.73
N LEU A 403 -22.05 -1.29 -8.21
CA LEU A 403 -22.47 -1.75 -6.88
C LEU A 403 -22.51 -3.27 -6.79
N SER A 404 -23.04 -3.97 -7.80
CA SER A 404 -23.04 -5.43 -7.80
C SER A 404 -21.60 -5.98 -7.76
N GLY A 405 -20.67 -5.39 -8.52
CA GLY A 405 -19.25 -5.74 -8.47
C GLY A 405 -18.61 -5.49 -7.12
N LEU A 406 -19.03 -4.45 -6.38
CA LEU A 406 -18.54 -4.17 -5.02
C LEU A 406 -19.10 -5.16 -3.98
N PHE A 407 -20.33 -5.66 -4.18
CA PHE A 407 -21.05 -6.48 -3.20
C PHE A 407 -21.06 -7.98 -3.49
N HIS A 408 -20.66 -8.46 -4.67
CA HIS A 408 -20.84 -9.88 -5.07
C HIS A 408 -20.22 -10.88 -4.09
N ASP A 409 -19.05 -10.54 -3.52
CA ASP A 409 -18.28 -11.37 -2.59
C ASP A 409 -18.27 -10.83 -1.14
N ILE A 410 -19.07 -9.82 -0.82
CA ILE A 410 -18.99 -9.06 0.43
C ILE A 410 -19.27 -9.88 1.69
N ALA A 411 -19.85 -11.05 1.55
CA ALA A 411 -20.21 -11.95 2.66
C ALA A 411 -19.30 -13.19 2.75
N LYS A 412 -18.24 -13.28 1.95
CA LYS A 412 -17.27 -14.38 2.04
C LYS A 412 -16.67 -14.49 3.44
N GLY A 413 -16.46 -15.74 3.91
CA GLY A 413 -15.88 -16.03 5.22
C GLY A 413 -16.82 -15.84 6.43
N ARG A 414 -18.12 -15.73 6.20
CA ARG A 414 -19.13 -15.64 7.29
C ARG A 414 -19.83 -16.97 7.58
N GLY A 415 -19.42 -18.06 6.92
CA GLY A 415 -20.16 -19.33 6.93
C GLY A 415 -21.43 -19.26 6.06
N GLY A 416 -21.86 -20.38 5.50
CA GLY A 416 -23.03 -20.46 4.63
C GLY A 416 -22.78 -19.96 3.19
N ASP A 417 -23.89 -19.78 2.43
CA ASP A 417 -23.80 -19.30 1.05
C ASP A 417 -23.55 -17.79 1.02
N HIS A 418 -22.36 -17.40 0.54
CA HIS A 418 -21.96 -15.99 0.45
C HIS A 418 -22.79 -15.19 -0.55
N SER A 419 -23.38 -15.83 -1.57
CA SER A 419 -24.24 -15.16 -2.55
C SER A 419 -25.58 -14.76 -1.91
N GLU A 420 -26.18 -15.63 -1.09
CA GLU A 420 -27.39 -15.34 -0.35
C GLU A 420 -27.15 -14.26 0.73
N LEU A 421 -26.09 -14.42 1.53
CA LEU A 421 -25.72 -13.43 2.55
C LEU A 421 -25.33 -12.08 1.92
N GLY A 422 -24.63 -12.08 0.79
CA GLY A 422 -24.30 -10.88 0.04
C GLY A 422 -25.54 -10.17 -0.50
N ALA A 423 -26.54 -10.92 -0.96
CA ALA A 423 -27.83 -10.38 -1.40
C ALA A 423 -28.57 -9.65 -0.25
N LEU A 424 -28.50 -10.16 0.97
CA LEU A 424 -29.06 -9.47 2.16
C LEU A 424 -28.34 -8.15 2.46
N GLU A 425 -27.00 -8.12 2.37
CA GLU A 425 -26.21 -6.90 2.52
C GLU A 425 -26.55 -5.87 1.42
N ALA A 426 -26.67 -6.33 0.18
CA ALA A 426 -27.07 -5.50 -0.96
C ALA A 426 -28.49 -4.92 -0.77
N ALA A 427 -29.44 -5.72 -0.26
CA ALA A 427 -30.78 -5.26 0.04
C ALA A 427 -30.80 -4.19 1.17
N ALA A 428 -29.99 -4.39 2.21
CA ALA A 428 -29.83 -3.43 3.30
C ALA A 428 -29.21 -2.12 2.80
N PHE A 429 -28.18 -2.21 1.96
CA PHE A 429 -27.56 -1.08 1.28
C PHE A 429 -28.57 -0.30 0.44
N ALA A 430 -29.32 -1.00 -0.45
CA ALA A 430 -30.32 -0.39 -1.33
C ALA A 430 -31.39 0.37 -0.55
N LYS A 431 -31.87 -0.21 0.56
CA LYS A 431 -32.83 0.45 1.46
C LYS A 431 -32.23 1.72 2.10
N ARG A 432 -31.01 1.65 2.62
CA ARG A 432 -30.31 2.78 3.24
C ARG A 432 -30.04 3.92 2.25
N HIS A 433 -29.75 3.57 0.99
CA HIS A 433 -29.45 4.55 -0.08
C HIS A 433 -30.68 4.99 -0.85
N HIS A 434 -31.87 4.60 -0.42
CA HIS A 434 -33.15 4.98 -1.03
C HIS A 434 -33.23 4.65 -2.53
N LEU A 435 -32.65 3.52 -2.95
CA LEU A 435 -32.82 3.03 -4.33
C LEU A 435 -34.29 2.71 -4.56
N ASN A 436 -34.78 2.98 -5.78
CA ASN A 436 -36.13 2.57 -6.17
C ASN A 436 -36.26 1.04 -6.19
N GLN A 437 -37.48 0.52 -6.28
CA GLN A 437 -37.73 -0.92 -6.17
C GLN A 437 -37.08 -1.73 -7.28
N ASP A 438 -37.03 -1.21 -8.51
CA ASP A 438 -36.43 -1.88 -9.67
C ASP A 438 -34.92 -1.99 -9.51
N ASP A 439 -34.24 -0.89 -9.11
CA ASP A 439 -32.81 -0.86 -8.86
C ASP A 439 -32.41 -1.77 -7.70
N LYS A 440 -33.21 -1.78 -6.64
CA LYS A 440 -33.02 -2.70 -5.51
C LYS A 440 -33.12 -4.15 -5.94
N THR A 441 -34.18 -4.48 -6.70
CA THR A 441 -34.41 -5.86 -7.19
C THR A 441 -33.27 -6.29 -8.09
N LEU A 442 -32.83 -5.42 -9.01
CA LEU A 442 -31.72 -5.69 -9.92
C LEU A 442 -30.41 -5.92 -9.16
N LEU A 443 -30.06 -5.04 -8.21
CA LEU A 443 -28.84 -5.16 -7.42
C LEU A 443 -28.80 -6.48 -6.63
N VAL A 444 -29.90 -6.80 -5.93
CA VAL A 444 -30.02 -8.04 -5.14
C VAL A 444 -29.89 -9.27 -6.04
N TRP A 445 -30.58 -9.27 -7.20
CA TRP A 445 -30.51 -10.36 -8.15
C TRP A 445 -29.10 -10.57 -8.71
N LEU A 446 -28.41 -9.50 -9.11
CA LEU A 446 -27.04 -9.57 -9.63
C LEU A 446 -26.08 -10.15 -8.60
N VAL A 447 -26.17 -9.73 -7.34
CA VAL A 447 -25.31 -10.25 -6.26
C VAL A 447 -25.63 -11.71 -5.97
N GLN A 448 -26.91 -12.08 -5.89
CA GLN A 448 -27.33 -13.44 -5.59
C GLN A 448 -26.91 -14.44 -6.69
N ASN A 449 -26.94 -14.00 -7.96
CA ASN A 449 -26.73 -14.87 -9.12
C ASN A 449 -25.37 -14.65 -9.82
N HIS A 450 -24.39 -14.04 -9.14
CA HIS A 450 -23.10 -13.71 -9.77
C HIS A 450 -22.30 -14.94 -10.24
N LEU A 451 -22.57 -16.13 -9.68
CA LEU A 451 -21.96 -17.41 -10.07
C LEU A 451 -22.74 -18.16 -11.17
N LEU A 452 -23.89 -17.67 -11.62
CA LEU A 452 -24.78 -18.38 -12.55
C LEU A 452 -24.08 -18.82 -13.84
N MET A 453 -23.30 -17.92 -14.47
CA MET A 453 -22.56 -18.24 -15.71
C MET A 453 -21.49 -19.30 -15.45
N SER A 454 -20.73 -19.17 -14.36
CA SER A 454 -19.70 -20.16 -13.99
C SER A 454 -20.33 -21.54 -13.75
N GLN A 455 -21.42 -21.62 -13.01
CA GLN A 455 -22.13 -22.87 -12.74
C GLN A 455 -22.73 -23.49 -14.01
N THR A 456 -23.16 -22.66 -14.97
CA THR A 456 -23.75 -23.13 -16.22
C THR A 456 -22.69 -23.68 -17.18
N THR A 457 -21.51 -23.06 -17.22
CA THR A 457 -20.43 -23.48 -18.13
C THR A 457 -19.63 -24.68 -17.61
N GLN A 458 -19.76 -25.04 -16.34
CA GLN A 458 -19.10 -26.20 -15.74
C GLN A 458 -19.98 -27.47 -15.79
N ARG A 459 -21.24 -27.37 -16.21
CA ARG A 459 -22.15 -28.47 -16.47
C ARG A 459 -22.07 -28.95 -17.93
#